data_75dfc9ee8c2469ceee4b3ced8c36e091
#
_entry.id   75dfc9ee8c2469ceee4b3ced8c36e091
#
_cell.length_a   1.000
_cell.length_b   1.000
_cell.length_c   1.000
_cell.angle_alpha   90.00
_cell.angle_beta   90.00
_cell.angle_gamma   90.00
#
_symmetry.space_group_name_H-M   'P 1'
#
loop_
_entity.id
_entity.type
_entity.pdbx_description
1 polymer ?
#
loop_
_entity_poly.entity_id
_entity_poly.type
_entity_poly.pdbx_seq_one_letter_code
_entity_poly.pdbx_strand_id
1 'polypeptide(L)'
;MTYKNLLINNNSTIKEALHLISKEGVRCLIVTDTKKKMLGTLSEGDLRRSILKEFNLNNKIKFLYKKNPRFFFEDEIDNKMIKKLFLKEKLDLIPIIDQKKKIVKVIFWNDIFNKSLLKKKH
;
A
#
# COMPACT_ATOMS: atom_id res chain seq x y z
N MET A 1 -9.81 5.60 7.88
CA MET A 1 -9.35 4.19 7.78
C MET A 1 -7.99 4.04 8.43
N THR A 2 -7.83 3.07 9.30
CA THR A 2 -6.53 2.82 9.90
C THR A 2 -5.68 1.97 8.96
N TYR A 3 -4.39 2.25 8.90
CA TYR A 3 -3.48 1.51 8.02
C TYR A 3 -3.23 0.07 8.49
N LYS A 4 -3.48 -0.22 9.75
CA LYS A 4 -3.17 -1.55 10.32
C LYS A 4 -3.84 -2.70 9.58
N ASN A 5 -5.03 -2.46 9.07
CA ASN A 5 -5.76 -3.47 8.32
C ASN A 5 -5.22 -3.70 6.92
N LEU A 6 -4.25 -2.91 6.49
CA LEU A 6 -3.63 -3.03 5.18
C LEU A 6 -2.29 -3.75 5.22
N LEU A 7 -1.82 -4.10 6.41
CA LEU A 7 -0.54 -4.79 6.58
C LEU A 7 -0.69 -6.28 6.37
N ILE A 8 0.21 -6.85 5.59
CA ILE A 8 0.23 -8.30 5.36
C ILE A 8 1.67 -8.80 5.45
N ASN A 9 1.85 -9.95 6.09
CA ASN A 9 3.17 -10.55 6.22
C ASN A 9 3.62 -11.15 4.89
N ASN A 10 4.91 -11.06 4.60
CA ASN A 10 5.45 -11.56 3.33
C ASN A 10 5.38 -13.07 3.17
N ASN A 11 5.10 -13.81 4.24
CA ASN A 11 4.89 -15.25 4.16
C ASN A 11 3.42 -15.63 3.93
N SER A 12 2.54 -14.65 3.79
CA SER A 12 1.13 -14.90 3.49
C SER A 12 0.97 -15.43 2.06
N THR A 13 -0.18 -16.04 1.82
CA THR A 13 -0.50 -16.59 0.49
C THR A 13 -1.24 -15.56 -0.37
N ILE A 14 -1.29 -15.82 -1.67
CA ILE A 14 -2.09 -15.03 -2.61
C ILE A 14 -3.55 -15.01 -2.16
N LYS A 15 -4.07 -16.16 -1.71
CA LYS A 15 -5.45 -16.27 -1.22
C LYS A 15 -5.70 -15.32 -0.04
N GLU A 16 -4.78 -15.30 0.93
CA GLU A 16 -4.89 -14.42 2.08
C GLU A 16 -4.86 -12.94 1.67
N ALA A 17 -4.00 -12.60 0.71
CA ALA A 17 -3.91 -11.23 0.20
C ALA A 17 -5.20 -10.80 -0.49
N LEU A 18 -5.76 -11.66 -1.35
CA LEU A 18 -7.03 -11.40 -2.03
C LEU A 18 -8.18 -11.24 -1.04
N HIS A 19 -8.20 -12.09 0.00
CA HIS A 19 -9.20 -12.01 1.06
C HIS A 19 -9.14 -10.66 1.78
N LEU A 20 -7.93 -10.22 2.11
CA LEU A 20 -7.73 -8.96 2.80
C LEU A 20 -8.15 -7.77 1.95
N ILE A 21 -7.77 -7.76 0.67
CA ILE A 21 -8.15 -6.72 -0.28
C ILE A 21 -9.68 -6.64 -0.39
N SER A 22 -10.33 -7.79 -0.51
CA SER A 22 -11.79 -7.85 -0.60
C SER A 22 -12.46 -7.36 0.67
N LYS A 23 -11.99 -7.83 1.81
CA LYS A 23 -12.54 -7.48 3.12
C LYS A 23 -12.42 -5.98 3.41
N GLU A 24 -11.26 -5.40 3.13
CA GLU A 24 -11.00 -4.00 3.43
C GLU A 24 -11.45 -3.04 2.32
N GLY A 25 -11.81 -3.56 1.16
CA GLY A 25 -12.24 -2.73 0.05
C GLY A 25 -11.15 -1.82 -0.49
N VAL A 26 -9.91 -2.31 -0.50
CA VAL A 26 -8.75 -1.54 -0.95
C VAL A 26 -8.14 -2.18 -2.18
N ARG A 27 -7.21 -1.47 -2.82
CA ARG A 27 -6.52 -1.96 -4.02
C ARG A 27 -5.06 -2.25 -3.78
N CYS A 28 -4.54 -1.92 -2.62
CA CYS A 28 -3.13 -2.07 -2.33
C CYS A 28 -2.92 -2.41 -0.87
N LEU A 29 -1.99 -3.33 -0.62
CA LEU A 29 -1.60 -3.75 0.72
C LEU A 29 -0.14 -3.35 0.94
N ILE A 30 0.25 -3.25 2.20
CA ILE A 30 1.62 -2.99 2.58
C ILE A 30 2.20 -4.28 3.14
N VAL A 31 3.28 -4.75 2.51
CA VAL A 31 3.94 -6.00 2.88
C VAL A 31 4.99 -5.72 3.95
N THR A 32 4.92 -6.46 5.04
CA THR A 32 5.84 -6.30 6.16
C THR A 32 6.51 -7.63 6.50
N ASP A 33 7.61 -7.55 7.24
CA ASP A 33 8.23 -8.74 7.84
C ASP A 33 7.57 -9.03 9.19
N THR A 34 8.11 -10.04 9.90
CA THR A 34 7.57 -10.45 11.20
C THR A 34 7.72 -9.37 12.27
N LYS A 35 8.63 -8.44 12.09
CA LYS A 35 8.86 -7.31 13.00
C LYS A 35 8.09 -6.06 12.59
N LYS A 36 7.19 -6.17 11.61
CA LYS A 36 6.36 -5.08 11.09
C LYS A 36 7.14 -4.00 10.35
N LYS A 37 8.34 -4.32 9.87
CA LYS A 37 9.07 -3.41 9.00
C LYS A 37 8.52 -3.50 7.58
N MET A 38 8.41 -2.37 6.92
CA MET A 38 7.92 -2.33 5.54
C MET A 38 8.91 -2.98 4.59
N LEU A 39 8.42 -3.91 3.78
CA LEU A 39 9.20 -4.56 2.72
C LEU A 39 8.80 -4.06 1.34
N GLY A 40 7.56 -3.66 1.17
CA GLY A 40 7.06 -3.20 -0.12
C GLY A 40 5.56 -3.04 -0.14
N THR A 41 5.01 -2.98 -1.34
CA THR A 41 3.56 -2.88 -1.54
C THR A 41 3.09 -3.95 -2.52
N LEU A 42 1.85 -4.37 -2.37
CA LEU A 42 1.25 -5.41 -3.20
C LEU A 42 -0.13 -4.94 -3.66
N SER A 43 -0.26 -4.68 -4.94
CA SER A 43 -1.51 -4.20 -5.51
C SER A 43 -2.39 -5.35 -6.01
N GLU A 44 -3.68 -5.05 -6.18
CA GLU A 44 -4.62 -5.97 -6.81
C GLU A 44 -4.13 -6.37 -8.20
N GLY A 45 -3.56 -5.42 -8.94
CA GLY A 45 -3.00 -5.68 -10.27
C GLY A 45 -1.84 -6.66 -10.24
N ASP A 46 -0.96 -6.54 -9.22
CA ASP A 46 0.16 -7.48 -9.05
C ASP A 46 -0.36 -8.90 -8.84
N LEU A 47 -1.39 -9.05 -8.01
CA LEU A 47 -2.00 -10.36 -7.75
C LEU A 47 -2.66 -10.94 -8.98
N ARG A 48 -3.41 -10.12 -9.72
CA ARG A 48 -4.06 -10.55 -10.96
C ARG A 48 -3.03 -11.02 -11.98
N ARG A 49 -1.94 -10.27 -12.15
CA ARG A 49 -0.88 -10.67 -13.08
C ARG A 49 -0.21 -11.96 -12.65
N SER A 50 -0.06 -12.19 -11.35
CA SER A 50 0.51 -13.44 -10.83
C SER A 50 -0.34 -14.63 -11.20
N ILE A 51 -1.66 -14.50 -11.03
CA ILE A 51 -2.60 -15.57 -11.38
C ILE A 51 -2.55 -15.86 -12.88
N LEU A 52 -2.46 -14.83 -13.70
CA LEU A 52 -2.33 -14.98 -15.14
C LEU A 52 -1.03 -15.67 -15.55
N LYS A 53 0.01 -15.58 -14.71
CA LYS A 53 1.29 -16.28 -14.92
C LYS A 53 1.32 -17.66 -14.26
N GLU A 54 0.14 -18.19 -13.92
CA GLU A 54 -0.04 -19.54 -13.38
C GLU A 54 0.40 -19.73 -11.92
N PHE A 55 0.60 -18.66 -11.17
CA PHE A 55 0.71 -18.80 -9.73
C PHE A 55 -0.64 -19.22 -9.16
N ASN A 56 -0.63 -20.14 -8.21
CA ASN A 56 -1.90 -20.57 -7.60
C ASN A 56 -2.13 -19.84 -6.27
N LEU A 57 -3.35 -19.98 -5.73
CA LEU A 57 -3.77 -19.25 -4.55
C LEU A 57 -2.97 -19.59 -3.29
N ASN A 58 -2.34 -20.76 -3.26
CA ASN A 58 -1.55 -21.21 -2.11
C ASN A 58 -0.08 -20.76 -2.18
N ASN A 59 0.32 -20.14 -3.29
CA ASN A 59 1.68 -19.60 -3.38
C ASN A 59 1.85 -18.42 -2.44
N LYS A 60 3.06 -18.27 -1.91
CA LYS A 60 3.40 -17.17 -1.03
C LYS A 60 3.59 -15.88 -1.83
N ILE A 61 3.27 -14.74 -1.22
CA ILE A 61 3.41 -13.45 -1.88
C ILE A 61 4.84 -12.91 -1.88
N LYS A 62 5.76 -13.56 -1.21
CA LYS A 62 7.12 -13.04 -0.98
C LYS A 62 7.92 -12.72 -2.24
N PHE A 63 7.52 -13.23 -3.39
CA PHE A 63 8.18 -12.93 -4.67
C PHE A 63 7.34 -12.05 -5.59
N LEU A 64 6.18 -11.61 -5.13
CA LEU A 64 5.20 -10.95 -5.99
C LEU A 64 5.02 -9.46 -5.71
N TYR A 65 5.43 -8.99 -4.56
CA TYR A 65 5.20 -7.60 -4.20
C TYR A 65 6.30 -6.69 -4.74
N LYS A 66 5.96 -5.40 -4.87
CA LYS A 66 6.89 -4.37 -5.32
C LYS A 66 7.83 -4.01 -4.17
N LYS A 67 9.14 -4.24 -4.37
CA LYS A 67 10.15 -4.06 -3.32
C LYS A 67 10.61 -2.61 -3.14
N ASN A 68 10.37 -1.76 -4.12
CA ASN A 68 10.77 -0.36 -4.08
C ASN A 68 9.54 0.55 -4.24
N PRO A 69 8.63 0.57 -3.25
CA PRO A 69 7.46 1.44 -3.32
C PRO A 69 7.84 2.90 -3.10
N ARG A 70 6.98 3.81 -3.53
CA ARG A 70 7.13 5.21 -3.15
C ARG A 70 6.75 5.35 -1.68
N PHE A 71 7.58 6.05 -0.91
CA PHE A 71 7.34 6.29 0.50
C PHE A 71 8.04 7.57 0.93
N PHE A 72 7.72 8.05 2.13
CA PHE A 72 8.44 9.15 2.75
C PHE A 72 8.81 8.78 4.18
N PHE A 73 9.94 9.31 4.64
CA PHE A 73 10.24 9.27 6.08
C PHE A 73 9.38 10.32 6.77
N GLU A 74 8.99 10.05 8.01
CA GLU A 74 8.07 10.94 8.74
C GLU A 74 8.63 12.36 8.94
N ASP A 75 9.94 12.51 8.98
CA ASP A 75 10.60 13.81 9.11
C ASP A 75 10.83 14.52 7.77
N GLU A 76 10.48 13.89 6.67
CA GLU A 76 10.67 14.43 5.32
C GLU A 76 9.37 14.63 4.55
N ILE A 77 8.26 14.73 5.26
CA ILE A 77 6.95 14.88 4.63
C ILE A 77 6.86 16.24 3.93
N ASP A 78 6.51 16.19 2.65
CA ASP A 78 6.27 17.36 1.81
C ASP A 78 4.95 17.17 1.07
N ASN A 79 3.93 17.91 1.48
CA ASN A 79 2.60 17.78 0.92
C ASN A 79 2.53 18.04 -0.58
N LYS A 80 3.33 18.97 -1.08
CA LYS A 80 3.38 19.28 -2.52
C LYS A 80 3.96 18.10 -3.30
N MET A 81 5.01 17.50 -2.78
CA MET A 81 5.65 16.34 -3.38
C MET A 81 4.71 15.14 -3.40
N ILE A 82 4.02 14.90 -2.27
CA ILE A 82 3.05 13.82 -2.15
C ILE A 82 1.95 13.95 -3.20
N LYS A 83 1.40 15.16 -3.33
CA LYS A 83 0.35 15.45 -4.29
C LYS A 83 0.82 15.20 -5.73
N LYS A 84 2.03 15.65 -6.04
CA LYS A 84 2.63 15.41 -7.36
C LYS A 84 2.80 13.93 -7.67
N LEU A 85 3.27 13.16 -6.68
CA LEU A 85 3.45 11.72 -6.86
C LEU A 85 2.14 11.01 -7.15
N PHE A 86 1.09 11.33 -6.41
CA PHE A 86 -0.23 10.74 -6.64
C PHE A 86 -0.71 11.02 -8.06
N LEU A 87 -0.54 12.26 -8.53
CA LEU A 87 -1.00 12.65 -9.86
C LEU A 87 -0.15 12.02 -10.97
N LYS A 88 1.16 11.96 -10.77
CA LYS A 88 2.09 11.48 -11.79
C LYS A 88 2.09 9.95 -11.91
N GLU A 89 2.07 9.24 -10.80
CA GLU A 89 2.28 7.80 -10.78
C GLU A 89 1.02 6.98 -10.49
N LYS A 90 -0.12 7.63 -10.33
CA LYS A 90 -1.41 6.96 -10.10
C LYS A 90 -1.35 5.97 -8.94
N LEU A 91 -0.75 6.39 -7.85
CA LEU A 91 -0.61 5.54 -6.66
C LEU A 91 -1.94 5.46 -5.90
N ASP A 92 -2.17 4.33 -5.26
CA ASP A 92 -3.32 4.16 -4.38
C ASP A 92 -3.03 4.72 -2.99
N LEU A 93 -1.79 4.57 -2.53
CA LEU A 93 -1.36 5.01 -1.22
C LEU A 93 0.14 5.31 -1.21
N ILE A 94 0.56 6.06 -0.20
CA ILE A 94 1.98 6.34 0.06
C ILE A 94 2.24 6.06 1.54
N PRO A 95 3.06 5.06 1.87
CA PRO A 95 3.44 4.80 3.26
C PRO A 95 4.39 5.87 3.80
N ILE A 96 4.20 6.21 5.06
CA ILE A 96 5.12 7.06 5.80
C ILE A 96 5.78 6.18 6.85
N ILE A 97 7.10 6.15 6.88
CA ILE A 97 7.85 5.27 7.76
C ILE A 97 8.82 6.05 8.65
N ASP A 98 9.24 5.42 9.73
CA ASP A 98 10.27 5.96 10.59
C ASP A 98 11.66 5.48 10.14
N GLN A 99 12.70 5.84 10.86
CA GLN A 99 14.08 5.48 10.52
C GLN A 99 14.34 3.97 10.66
N LYS A 100 13.48 3.27 11.36
CA LYS A 100 13.56 1.81 11.51
C LYS A 100 12.70 1.06 10.49
N LYS A 101 12.16 1.80 9.50
CA LYS A 101 11.29 1.28 8.45
C LYS A 101 9.94 0.79 8.94
N LYS A 102 9.53 1.17 10.14
CA LYS A 102 8.19 0.86 10.63
C LYS A 102 7.21 1.90 10.11
N ILE A 103 6.01 1.43 9.80
CA ILE A 103 4.96 2.29 9.25
C ILE A 103 4.39 3.16 10.36
N VAL A 104 4.43 4.49 10.15
CA VAL A 104 3.89 5.47 11.08
C VAL A 104 2.47 5.85 10.69
N LYS A 105 2.25 6.02 9.40
CA LYS A 105 0.92 6.29 8.86
C LYS A 105 0.92 6.01 7.36
N VAL A 106 -0.26 6.04 6.75
CA VAL A 106 -0.41 5.85 5.32
C VAL A 106 -1.28 6.98 4.78
N ILE A 107 -0.86 7.56 3.66
CA ILE A 107 -1.61 8.61 2.99
C ILE A 107 -2.29 7.98 1.79
N PHE A 108 -3.61 8.15 1.71
CA PHE A 108 -4.42 7.65 0.61
C PHE A 108 -4.76 8.79 -0.35
N TRP A 109 -5.03 8.43 -1.60
CA TRP A 109 -5.50 9.39 -2.60
C TRP A 109 -6.64 10.27 -2.05
N ASN A 110 -7.62 9.65 -1.39
CA ASN A 110 -8.77 10.36 -0.87
C ASN A 110 -8.41 11.37 0.21
N ASP A 111 -7.36 11.11 0.98
CA ASP A 111 -6.92 12.03 2.03
C ASP A 111 -6.50 13.39 1.46
N ILE A 112 -5.94 13.37 0.24
CA ILE A 112 -5.42 14.58 -0.40
C ILE A 112 -6.49 15.27 -1.23
N PHE A 113 -7.21 14.51 -2.05
CA PHE A 113 -8.09 15.09 -3.07
C PHE A 113 -9.54 15.27 -2.63
N ASN A 114 -10.10 14.35 -1.87
CA ASN A 114 -11.48 14.48 -1.40
C ASN A 114 -11.65 15.61 -0.40
N LYS A 115 -10.66 15.86 0.44
CA LYS A 115 -10.71 16.98 1.38
C LYS A 115 -10.83 18.31 0.64
N SER A 116 -10.13 18.46 -0.47
CA SER A 116 -10.19 19.66 -1.29
C SER A 116 -11.57 19.84 -1.92
N LEU A 117 -12.16 18.75 -2.39
CA LEU A 117 -13.50 18.77 -2.98
C LEU A 117 -14.58 19.13 -1.94
N LEU A 118 -14.49 18.55 -0.76
CA LEU A 118 -15.43 18.84 0.31
C LEU A 118 -15.35 20.29 0.76
N LYS A 119 -14.16 20.85 0.85
CA LYS A 119 -13.96 22.26 1.20
C LYS A 119 -14.57 23.19 0.17
N LYS A 120 -14.53 22.81 -1.12
CA LYS A 120 -15.07 23.63 -2.20
C LYS A 120 -16.60 23.67 -2.20
N LYS A 121 -17.24 22.71 -1.58
CA LYS A 121 -18.71 22.65 -1.52
C LYS A 121 -19.30 23.55 -0.43
N HIS A 122 -18.47 24.06 0.43
CA HIS A 122 -18.87 24.93 1.50
C HIS A 122 -18.38 26.35 1.25
#